data_c4007e9d5bbe26be8f56d777a2a51ff7
#
_entry.id   c4007e9d5bbe26be8f56d777a2a51ff7
#
_cell.length_a   1.000
_cell.length_b   1.000
_cell.length_c   1.000
_cell.angle_alpha   90.00
_cell.angle_beta   90.00
_cell.angle_gamma   90.00
#
_symmetry.space_group_name_H-M   'P 1'
#
loop_
_entity.id
_entity.type
_entity.pdbx_description
1 polymer ?
#
loop_
_entity_poly.entity_id
_entity_poly.type
_entity_poly.pdbx_seq_one_letter_code
_entity_poly.pdbx_strand_id
1 'polypeptide(L)'
;MIHVIAVITAKPGMRETILQAFRANVPAVKAEQGCIEYGAAVDLENGPKFQTQFGADTFVVIEKWESPDALKAHAAAPHMAAYAAKTRDMIASRAVHILSPA
;
A
#
# COMPACT_ATOMS: atom_id res chain seq x y z
N MET A 1 5.41 -4.52 17.29
CA MET A 1 5.41 -3.91 15.95
C MET A 1 5.04 -4.95 14.91
N ILE A 2 4.21 -4.58 13.95
CA ILE A 2 3.85 -5.45 12.85
C ILE A 2 4.23 -4.79 11.52
N HIS A 3 4.41 -5.63 10.49
CA HIS A 3 4.69 -5.19 9.12
C HIS A 3 3.52 -5.54 8.23
N VAL A 4 3.23 -4.70 7.25
CA VAL A 4 2.22 -4.99 6.24
C VAL A 4 2.84 -4.85 4.85
N ILE A 5 2.58 -5.82 4.01
CA ILE A 5 2.94 -5.79 2.59
C ILE A 5 1.65 -5.98 1.80
N ALA A 6 1.20 -4.93 1.14
CA ALA A 6 0.02 -4.99 0.30
C ALA A 6 0.46 -4.93 -1.17
N VAL A 7 0.14 -5.96 -1.93
CA VAL A 7 0.45 -6.05 -3.36
C VAL A 7 -0.80 -5.66 -4.14
N ILE A 8 -0.72 -4.54 -4.85
CA ILE A 8 -1.85 -3.96 -5.56
C ILE A 8 -1.56 -4.02 -7.06
N THR A 9 -2.38 -4.73 -7.80
CA THR A 9 -2.29 -4.75 -9.26
C THR A 9 -3.43 -3.93 -9.84
N ALA A 10 -3.08 -2.88 -10.56
CA ALA A 10 -4.02 -2.01 -11.24
C ALA A 10 -4.52 -2.66 -12.54
N LYS A 11 -5.68 -2.24 -13.00
CA LYS A 11 -6.08 -2.47 -14.38
C LYS A 11 -5.04 -1.84 -15.31
N PRO A 12 -4.87 -2.37 -16.55
CA PRO A 12 -3.81 -1.89 -17.44
C PRO A 12 -3.77 -0.37 -17.58
N GLY A 13 -2.59 0.21 -17.35
CA GLY A 13 -2.36 1.64 -17.47
C GLY A 13 -2.87 2.51 -16.32
N MET A 14 -3.48 1.93 -15.27
CA MET A 14 -4.10 2.70 -14.19
C MET A 14 -3.21 2.89 -12.96
N ARG A 15 -2.03 2.29 -12.92
CA ARG A 15 -1.16 2.32 -11.73
C ARG A 15 -0.84 3.74 -11.28
N GLU A 16 -0.44 4.62 -12.19
CA GLU A 16 -0.05 5.98 -11.81
C GLU A 16 -1.23 6.79 -11.27
N THR A 17 -2.43 6.59 -11.80
CA THR A 17 -3.64 7.25 -11.29
C THR A 17 -3.93 6.83 -9.86
N ILE A 18 -3.80 5.53 -9.54
CA ILE A 18 -3.94 5.04 -8.16
C ILE A 18 -2.85 5.62 -7.27
N LEU A 19 -1.60 5.62 -7.74
CA LEU A 19 -0.47 6.14 -6.96
C LEU A 19 -0.61 7.62 -6.63
N GLN A 20 -1.18 8.43 -7.52
CA GLN A 20 -1.48 9.83 -7.23
C GLN A 20 -2.47 9.96 -6.06
N ALA A 21 -3.54 9.16 -6.08
CA ALA A 21 -4.50 9.13 -4.97
C ALA A 21 -3.86 8.62 -3.68
N PHE A 22 -3.01 7.60 -3.78
CA PHE A 22 -2.26 7.05 -2.65
C PHE A 22 -1.38 8.12 -2.00
N ARG A 23 -0.57 8.82 -2.79
CA ARG A 23 0.33 9.87 -2.30
C ARG A 23 -0.41 11.00 -1.62
N ALA A 24 -1.56 11.38 -2.15
CA ALA A 24 -2.41 12.41 -1.55
C ALA A 24 -2.92 12.01 -0.16
N ASN A 25 -3.09 10.71 0.08
CA ASN A 25 -3.58 10.18 1.35
C ASN A 25 -2.48 9.90 2.39
N VAL A 26 -1.21 9.84 1.96
CA VAL A 26 -0.08 9.49 2.85
C VAL A 26 0.02 10.39 4.07
N PRO A 27 -0.10 11.73 3.98
CA PRO A 27 -0.01 12.58 5.18
C PRO A 27 -1.05 12.24 6.24
N ALA A 28 -2.30 11.95 5.84
CA ALA A 28 -3.36 11.57 6.77
C ALA A 28 -3.06 10.24 7.46
N VAL A 29 -2.52 9.27 6.71
CA VAL A 29 -2.13 7.96 7.28
C VAL A 29 -0.96 8.11 8.23
N LYS A 30 0.07 8.88 7.88
CA LYS A 30 1.24 9.09 8.76
C LYS A 30 0.89 9.82 10.05
N ALA A 31 -0.18 10.59 10.06
CA ALA A 31 -0.68 11.26 11.25
C ALA A 31 -1.49 10.32 12.17
N GLU A 32 -1.82 9.11 11.73
CA GLU A 32 -2.55 8.15 12.55
C GLU A 32 -1.68 7.65 13.70
N GLN A 33 -2.31 7.44 14.86
CA GLN A 33 -1.62 6.89 16.01
C GLN A 33 -1.11 5.48 15.71
N GLY A 34 0.17 5.25 16.03
CA GLY A 34 0.80 3.95 15.83
C GLY A 34 1.36 3.70 14.43
N CYS A 35 1.25 4.66 13.52
CA CYS A 35 1.87 4.54 12.20
C CYS A 35 3.37 4.83 12.30
N ILE A 36 4.19 3.81 12.00
CA ILE A 36 5.65 3.92 12.02
C ILE A 36 6.17 4.21 10.61
N GLU A 37 5.64 3.49 9.61
CA GLU A 37 6.04 3.62 8.22
C GLU A 37 4.84 3.37 7.30
N TYR A 38 4.73 4.15 6.24
CA TYR A 38 3.67 3.98 5.25
C TYR A 38 4.13 4.57 3.92
N GLY A 39 4.25 3.74 2.89
CA GLY A 39 4.69 4.19 1.59
C GLY A 39 4.49 3.15 0.50
N ALA A 40 4.60 3.58 -0.75
CA ALA A 40 4.49 2.71 -1.90
C ALA A 40 5.86 2.52 -2.55
N ALA A 41 6.04 1.35 -3.16
CA ALA A 41 7.23 0.99 -3.92
C ALA A 41 6.83 0.27 -5.20
N VAL A 42 7.68 0.37 -6.20
CA VAL A 42 7.53 -0.33 -7.48
C VAL A 42 8.84 -1.07 -7.77
N ASP A 43 8.82 -1.95 -8.77
CA ASP A 43 10.04 -2.65 -9.18
C ASP A 43 11.19 -1.66 -9.40
N LEU A 44 12.39 -2.05 -8.95
CA LEU A 44 13.60 -1.30 -9.24
C LEU A 44 13.87 -1.34 -10.75
N GLU A 45 13.97 -0.19 -11.36
CA GLU A 45 14.32 -0.09 -12.78
C GLU A 45 15.80 -0.47 -12.97
N ASN A 46 16.07 -1.31 -13.98
CA ASN A 46 17.41 -1.81 -14.26
C ASN A 46 18.03 -2.56 -13.08
N GLY A 47 17.22 -3.28 -12.32
CA GLY A 47 17.70 -4.10 -11.21
C GLY A 47 18.51 -5.31 -11.67
N PRO A 48 19.16 -6.04 -10.73
CA PRO A 48 19.95 -7.22 -11.06
C PRO A 48 19.09 -8.33 -11.68
N LYS A 49 19.71 -9.21 -12.46
CA LYS A 49 18.99 -10.26 -13.19
C LYS A 49 18.25 -11.25 -12.28
N PHE A 50 18.67 -11.39 -11.00
CA PHE A 50 17.99 -12.27 -10.07
C PHE A 50 16.71 -11.65 -9.47
N GLN A 51 16.41 -10.39 -9.81
CA GLN A 51 15.19 -9.73 -9.35
C GLN A 51 13.95 -10.40 -9.95
N THR A 52 12.99 -10.74 -9.09
CA THR A 52 11.65 -11.12 -9.52
C THR A 52 10.79 -9.86 -9.56
N GLN A 53 10.26 -9.52 -10.72
CA GLN A 53 9.49 -8.30 -10.92
C GLN A 53 8.00 -8.56 -10.72
N PHE A 54 7.31 -7.58 -10.15
CA PHE A 54 5.84 -7.58 -10.07
C PHE A 54 5.19 -7.16 -11.40
N GLY A 55 5.85 -6.27 -12.15
CA GLY A 55 5.33 -5.77 -13.41
C GLY A 55 4.87 -4.32 -13.38
N ALA A 56 4.57 -3.79 -14.57
CA ALA A 56 4.29 -2.37 -14.77
C ALA A 56 2.98 -1.88 -14.12
N ASP A 57 2.02 -2.77 -13.90
CA ASP A 57 0.72 -2.40 -13.34
C ASP A 57 0.61 -2.68 -11.84
N THR A 58 1.69 -3.12 -11.20
CA THR A 58 1.71 -3.47 -9.78
C THR A 58 2.55 -2.47 -8.98
N PHE A 59 2.07 -2.14 -7.79
CA PHE A 59 2.86 -1.48 -6.76
C PHE A 59 2.65 -2.19 -5.42
N VAL A 60 3.58 -1.95 -4.51
CA VAL A 60 3.55 -2.58 -3.18
C VAL A 60 3.47 -1.49 -2.14
N VAL A 61 2.54 -1.62 -1.20
CA VAL A 61 2.46 -0.75 -0.03
C VAL A 61 3.23 -1.41 1.09
N ILE A 62 4.19 -0.69 1.66
CA ILE A 62 5.02 -1.16 2.76
C ILE A 62 4.64 -0.35 3.99
N GLU A 63 4.19 -1.05 5.04
CA GLU A 63 3.68 -0.41 6.24
C GLU A 63 4.30 -1.03 7.49
N LYS A 64 4.45 -0.21 8.52
CA LYS A 64 4.80 -0.66 9.88
C LYS A 64 3.87 0.04 10.87
N TRP A 65 3.32 -0.74 11.78
CA TRP A 65 2.39 -0.29 12.80
C TRP A 65 2.85 -0.76 14.18
N GLU A 66 2.62 0.04 15.21
CA GLU A 66 3.01 -0.31 16.58
C GLU A 66 2.32 -1.57 17.07
N SER A 67 1.08 -1.82 16.63
CA SER A 67 0.26 -2.93 17.12
C SER A 67 -0.80 -3.34 16.10
N PRO A 68 -1.37 -4.55 16.23
CA PRO A 68 -2.55 -4.94 15.45
C PRO A 68 -3.74 -4.00 15.62
N ASP A 69 -3.93 -3.43 16.82
CA ASP A 69 -5.03 -2.49 17.08
C ASP A 69 -4.85 -1.19 16.29
N ALA A 70 -3.62 -0.68 16.17
CA ALA A 70 -3.33 0.48 15.36
C ALA A 70 -3.64 0.22 13.87
N LEU A 71 -3.31 -0.96 13.37
CA LEU A 71 -3.66 -1.36 12.00
C LEU A 71 -5.18 -1.43 11.80
N LYS A 72 -5.92 -2.00 12.76
CA LYS A 72 -7.39 -2.06 12.70
C LYS A 72 -8.00 -0.67 12.64
N ALA A 73 -7.52 0.25 13.47
CA ALA A 73 -7.97 1.64 13.48
C ALA A 73 -7.71 2.32 12.13
N HIS A 74 -6.53 2.08 11.53
CA HIS A 74 -6.19 2.55 10.20
C HIS A 74 -7.19 2.04 9.16
N ALA A 75 -7.48 0.75 9.14
CA ALA A 75 -8.39 0.14 8.17
C ALA A 75 -9.82 0.70 8.28
N ALA A 76 -10.22 1.17 9.46
CA ALA A 76 -11.53 1.74 9.73
C ALA A 76 -11.60 3.26 9.56
N ALA A 77 -10.47 3.93 9.28
CA ALA A 77 -10.42 5.39 9.20
C ALA A 77 -11.24 5.93 8.02
N PRO A 78 -11.96 7.07 8.21
CA PRO A 78 -12.76 7.65 7.13
C PRO A 78 -11.98 7.99 5.87
N HIS A 79 -10.73 8.45 6.00
CA HIS A 79 -9.89 8.76 4.83
C HIS A 79 -9.50 7.50 4.05
N MET A 80 -9.43 6.34 4.70
CA MET A 80 -9.20 5.07 4.01
C MET A 80 -10.44 4.61 3.25
N ALA A 81 -11.63 4.81 3.81
CA ALA A 81 -12.88 4.53 3.10
C ALA A 81 -13.01 5.41 1.84
N ALA A 82 -12.68 6.69 1.95
CA ALA A 82 -12.71 7.62 0.83
C ALA A 82 -11.68 7.23 -0.26
N TYR A 83 -10.47 6.87 0.15
CA TYR A 83 -9.43 6.40 -0.77
C TYR A 83 -9.88 5.11 -1.49
N ALA A 84 -10.43 4.14 -0.76
CA ALA A 84 -10.93 2.89 -1.32
C ALA A 84 -12.03 3.13 -2.35
N ALA A 85 -12.99 4.00 -2.03
CA ALA A 85 -14.07 4.35 -2.96
C ALA A 85 -13.54 4.99 -4.25
N LYS A 86 -12.52 5.84 -4.12
CA LYS A 86 -11.91 6.53 -5.27
C LYS A 86 -11.13 5.60 -6.19
N THR A 87 -10.50 4.55 -5.66
CA THR A 87 -9.57 3.70 -6.40
C THR A 87 -10.12 2.34 -6.79
N ARG A 88 -11.23 1.92 -6.19
CA ARG A 88 -11.80 0.58 -6.34
C ARG A 88 -11.89 0.10 -7.79
N ASP A 89 -12.43 0.93 -8.67
CA ASP A 89 -12.69 0.53 -10.06
C ASP A 89 -11.42 0.47 -10.91
N MET A 90 -10.30 0.94 -10.39
CA MET A 90 -9.00 0.91 -11.07
C MET A 90 -8.14 -0.27 -10.66
N ILE A 91 -8.57 -1.03 -9.66
CA ILE A 91 -7.80 -2.16 -9.11
C ILE A 91 -8.27 -3.47 -9.72
N ALA A 92 -7.32 -4.25 -10.27
CA ALA A 92 -7.60 -5.58 -10.81
C ALA A 92 -7.50 -6.65 -9.72
N SER A 93 -6.50 -6.58 -8.84
CA SER A 93 -6.32 -7.53 -7.75
C SER A 93 -5.56 -6.92 -6.58
N ARG A 94 -5.71 -7.52 -5.42
CA ARG A 94 -5.13 -7.04 -4.19
C ARG A 94 -4.84 -8.22 -3.26
N ALA A 95 -3.64 -8.23 -2.69
CA ALA A 95 -3.26 -9.19 -1.66
C ALA A 95 -2.58 -8.45 -0.50
N VAL A 96 -3.04 -8.70 0.72
CA VAL A 96 -2.50 -8.05 1.92
C VAL A 96 -1.87 -9.10 2.81
N HIS A 97 -0.58 -8.91 3.12
CA HIS A 97 0.18 -9.76 4.02
C HIS A 97 0.47 -8.99 5.30
N ILE A 98 0.09 -9.54 6.43
CA ILE A 98 0.31 -8.95 7.75
C ILE A 98 1.32 -9.86 8.46
N LEU A 99 2.46 -9.28 8.82
CA LEU A 99 3.62 -10.03 9.27
C LEU A 99 4.07 -9.56 10.65
N SER A 100 4.55 -10.51 11.45
CA SER A 100 5.27 -10.18 12.68
C SER A 100 6.76 -10.48 12.49
N PRO A 101 7.65 -9.78 13.21
CA PRO A 101 9.08 -10.13 13.18
C PRO A 101 9.30 -11.59 13.57
N ALA A 102 10.14 -12.28 12.82
CA ALA A 102 10.47 -13.68 13.10
C ALA A 102 11.65 -13.81 14.06
#